data_655ad66dffd87a1a8f7dd2decddccb27
#
_entry.id   655ad66dffd87a1a8f7dd2decddccb27
#
_cell.length_a   1.000
_cell.length_b   1.000
_cell.length_c   1.000
_cell.angle_alpha   90.00
_cell.angle_beta   90.00
_cell.angle_gamma   90.00
#
_symmetry.space_group_name_H-M   'P 1'
#
loop_
_entity.id
_entity.type
_entity.pdbx_description
1 polymer ?
#
loop_
_entity_poly.entity_id
_entity_poly.type
_entity_poly.pdbx_seq_one_letter_code
_entity_poly.pdbx_strand_id
1 'polypeptide(L)'
;PHRTLAEAMVGADVVLGLSAKGAITREMVASMAPNPIIFAMANPDPEITPEDVLSVRSDAIIATGRSDYVNQVNNVLAFPYLFRGALDVRARQINHEMKIACAQALAALAREDVPDEVAAAYRGRKLRFGRDYIIPTPFDPRLIWYIPPFVAQAAMDSGVARKPIEDMDAYRAELRSRLDPSAALMQNISGAVRAGPDKRVVFAEGEETAVIRAAWGFKQAELGTPILLGREELIRKNAAEAGLSIDEMGIEIVNARISEHNADYVDWLYGRLQRRGYLRRDVQRMINQDRNYFAAAMCARGQADCMVTGVTRNFNMVLKEVRRVLDVRQRMIGLSILLARGRTLFVADTSIHELPGAEDLADIATQAAATVRRLGRNPRVAFLSYSTFGNPPGDRGEMIREAIRILDQRGVDFEYEGEMPAELALDPEARAAYPFMRLSKDANVLVMPGIHSASISTRLVQALGGATVIGPLLVGLERSVQIVRLGASVSEIITAATFAAYEEGALVEE
;
A
#
# COMPACT_ATOMS: atom_id res chain seq x y z
N PRO A 1 1.67 23.00 52.69
CA PRO A 1 2.13 21.75 52.10
C PRO A 1 1.01 20.71 52.21
N HIS A 2 0.61 20.14 51.09
CA HIS A 2 -0.39 19.09 51.02
C HIS A 2 0.15 17.83 51.71
N ARG A 3 -0.69 17.21 52.57
CA ARG A 3 -0.31 16.00 53.33
C ARG A 3 -0.96 14.74 52.82
N THR A 4 -2.03 14.87 52.02
CA THR A 4 -2.75 13.75 51.42
C THR A 4 -2.85 13.91 49.91
N LEU A 5 -3.09 12.78 49.19
CA LEU A 5 -3.35 12.80 47.76
C LEU A 5 -4.59 13.65 47.44
N ALA A 6 -5.64 13.54 48.24
CA ALA A 6 -6.86 14.35 48.04
C ALA A 6 -6.60 15.85 48.06
N GLU A 7 -5.79 16.36 49.00
CA GLU A 7 -5.40 17.76 49.05
C GLU A 7 -4.58 18.20 47.85
N ALA A 8 -3.70 17.30 47.37
CA ALA A 8 -2.83 17.61 46.22
C ALA A 8 -3.60 17.61 44.89
N MET A 9 -4.70 16.92 44.79
CA MET A 9 -5.50 16.81 43.58
C MET A 9 -6.45 18.02 43.39
N VAL A 10 -6.71 18.79 44.41
CA VAL A 10 -7.56 19.97 44.27
C VAL A 10 -6.93 20.98 43.30
N GLY A 11 -7.61 21.23 42.18
CA GLY A 11 -7.14 22.15 41.14
C GLY A 11 -5.93 21.65 40.33
N ALA A 12 -5.53 20.37 40.47
CA ALA A 12 -4.44 19.81 39.70
C ALA A 12 -4.87 19.55 38.23
N ASP A 13 -3.98 19.86 37.29
CA ASP A 13 -4.18 19.67 35.86
C ASP A 13 -3.88 18.21 35.46
N VAL A 14 -2.94 17.53 36.15
CA VAL A 14 -2.45 16.20 35.78
C VAL A 14 -2.27 15.33 37.02
N VAL A 15 -2.68 14.07 36.94
CA VAL A 15 -2.35 13.03 37.91
C VAL A 15 -1.73 11.82 37.20
N LEU A 16 -0.59 11.35 37.76
CA LEU A 16 0.11 10.13 37.31
C LEU A 16 0.05 9.09 38.44
N GLY A 17 -0.82 8.10 38.28
CA GLY A 17 -0.97 6.98 39.21
C GLY A 17 0.01 5.85 38.86
N LEU A 18 0.84 5.45 39.84
CA LEU A 18 1.77 4.32 39.80
C LEU A 18 1.67 3.51 41.10
N SER A 19 0.48 3.46 41.67
CA SER A 19 0.26 2.98 43.05
C SER A 19 -0.59 1.68 43.07
N ALA A 20 -1.79 1.77 43.51
CA ALA A 20 -2.66 0.61 43.72
C ALA A 20 -4.14 0.93 43.37
N LYS A 21 -4.89 -0.10 43.05
CA LYS A 21 -6.35 -0.03 42.83
C LYS A 21 -7.05 0.81 43.86
N GLY A 22 -7.90 1.73 43.44
CA GLY A 22 -8.75 2.54 44.30
C GLY A 22 -8.04 3.67 45.08
N ALA A 23 -6.76 3.96 44.76
CA ALA A 23 -6.04 5.05 45.38
C ALA A 23 -6.56 6.45 44.96
N ILE A 24 -7.22 6.55 43.82
CA ILE A 24 -7.87 7.78 43.31
C ILE A 24 -9.40 7.56 43.42
N THR A 25 -10.11 8.52 44.07
CA THR A 25 -11.54 8.48 44.19
C THR A 25 -12.25 9.41 43.22
N ARG A 26 -13.55 9.23 43.03
CA ARG A 26 -14.39 10.10 42.19
C ARG A 26 -14.38 11.55 42.68
N GLU A 27 -14.39 11.76 44.01
CA GLU A 27 -14.34 13.11 44.63
C GLU A 27 -13.03 13.80 44.35
N MET A 28 -11.90 13.06 44.39
CA MET A 28 -10.61 13.61 44.02
C MET A 28 -10.58 14.06 42.53
N VAL A 29 -11.11 13.23 41.61
CA VAL A 29 -11.22 13.59 40.21
C VAL A 29 -12.12 14.80 39.98
N ALA A 30 -13.26 14.89 40.70
CA ALA A 30 -14.16 16.03 40.59
C ALA A 30 -13.52 17.34 41.04
N SER A 31 -12.52 17.29 41.95
CA SER A 31 -11.81 18.48 42.48
C SER A 31 -10.68 18.99 41.59
N MET A 32 -10.28 18.28 40.54
CA MET A 32 -9.22 18.64 39.60
C MET A 32 -9.61 19.86 38.74
N ALA A 33 -8.61 20.50 38.13
CA ALA A 33 -8.79 21.58 37.17
C ALA A 33 -9.64 21.14 35.95
N PRO A 34 -10.19 22.07 35.15
CA PRO A 34 -10.87 21.76 33.89
C PRO A 34 -9.97 21.02 32.89
N ASN A 35 -10.53 20.04 32.16
CA ASN A 35 -9.81 19.22 31.19
C ASN A 35 -8.58 18.48 31.77
N PRO A 36 -8.69 17.77 32.88
CA PRO A 36 -7.53 17.13 33.51
C PRO A 36 -7.02 15.94 32.71
N ILE A 37 -5.74 15.64 32.90
CA ILE A 37 -5.08 14.46 32.35
C ILE A 37 -4.90 13.44 33.48
N ILE A 38 -5.44 12.23 33.31
CA ILE A 38 -5.45 11.18 34.33
C ILE A 38 -4.78 9.93 33.75
N PHE A 39 -3.56 9.64 34.20
CA PHE A 39 -2.85 8.40 33.91
C PHE A 39 -2.98 7.45 35.11
N ALA A 40 -3.90 6.48 35.05
CA ALA A 40 -4.12 5.47 36.10
C ALA A 40 -3.45 4.17 35.66
N MET A 41 -2.17 3.99 35.99
CA MET A 41 -1.29 2.97 35.40
C MET A 41 -0.99 1.79 36.34
N ALA A 42 -1.65 1.67 37.49
CA ALA A 42 -1.53 0.50 38.35
C ALA A 42 -2.01 -0.77 37.62
N ASN A 43 -1.30 -1.87 37.85
CA ASN A 43 -1.52 -3.14 37.17
C ASN A 43 -1.73 -4.27 38.22
N PRO A 44 -2.74 -5.15 38.10
CA PRO A 44 -3.67 -5.33 36.98
C PRO A 44 -4.85 -4.34 36.92
N ASP A 45 -5.21 -3.75 38.05
CA ASP A 45 -6.33 -2.80 38.16
C ASP A 45 -5.81 -1.37 38.33
N PRO A 46 -6.37 -0.38 37.59
CA PRO A 46 -5.97 1.00 37.71
C PRO A 46 -6.38 1.64 39.04
N GLU A 47 -5.77 2.75 39.42
CA GLU A 47 -6.11 3.54 40.62
C GLU A 47 -7.55 4.01 40.61
N ILE A 48 -8.10 4.28 39.42
CA ILE A 48 -9.49 4.60 39.13
C ILE A 48 -9.84 4.12 37.74
N THR A 49 -11.06 3.58 37.53
CA THR A 49 -11.49 3.13 36.22
C THR A 49 -11.96 4.28 35.34
N PRO A 50 -11.85 4.20 34.02
CA PRO A 50 -12.41 5.19 33.09
C PRO A 50 -13.90 5.44 33.32
N GLU A 51 -14.68 4.42 33.65
CA GLU A 51 -16.11 4.53 33.96
C GLU A 51 -16.35 5.40 35.17
N ASP A 52 -15.54 5.24 36.21
CA ASP A 52 -15.63 6.03 37.44
C ASP A 52 -15.29 7.49 37.17
N VAL A 53 -14.25 7.78 36.36
CA VAL A 53 -13.91 9.13 35.97
C VAL A 53 -15.05 9.75 35.17
N LEU A 54 -15.54 9.06 34.14
CA LEU A 54 -16.62 9.53 33.26
C LEU A 54 -17.95 9.73 33.99
N SER A 55 -18.16 9.03 35.12
CA SER A 55 -19.35 9.21 35.94
C SER A 55 -19.43 10.57 36.64
N VAL A 56 -18.29 11.25 36.84
CA VAL A 56 -18.20 12.54 37.53
C VAL A 56 -17.78 13.68 36.64
N ARG A 57 -17.11 13.39 35.50
CA ARG A 57 -16.73 14.45 34.53
C ARG A 57 -16.44 13.89 33.14
N SER A 58 -16.85 14.59 32.10
CA SER A 58 -16.72 14.20 30.69
C SER A 58 -15.56 14.87 29.94
N ASP A 59 -14.83 15.78 30.58
CA ASP A 59 -13.77 16.59 29.97
C ASP A 59 -12.36 16.02 30.18
N ALA A 60 -12.21 14.93 30.93
CA ALA A 60 -10.91 14.33 31.23
C ALA A 60 -10.30 13.56 30.04
N ILE A 61 -8.97 13.62 29.92
CA ILE A 61 -8.17 12.72 29.11
C ILE A 61 -7.68 11.57 30.01
N ILE A 62 -8.04 10.34 29.67
CA ILE A 62 -7.77 9.17 30.51
C ILE A 62 -6.86 8.20 29.78
N ALA A 63 -5.83 7.70 30.46
CA ALA A 63 -4.97 6.63 30.01
C ALA A 63 -4.77 5.57 31.10
N THR A 64 -4.72 4.30 30.72
CA THR A 64 -4.51 3.17 31.64
C THR A 64 -3.55 2.16 31.05
N GLY A 65 -3.06 1.21 31.87
CA GLY A 65 -2.27 0.06 31.41
C GLY A 65 -3.07 -1.04 30.72
N ARG A 66 -4.41 -1.01 30.77
CA ARG A 66 -5.27 -2.08 30.28
C ARG A 66 -5.56 -2.01 28.79
N SER A 67 -5.60 -3.16 28.14
CA SER A 67 -5.83 -3.30 26.68
C SER A 67 -7.29 -3.14 26.26
N ASP A 68 -8.23 -3.20 27.18
CA ASP A 68 -9.66 -3.04 26.92
C ASP A 68 -10.14 -1.57 26.92
N TYR A 69 -9.27 -0.64 27.34
CA TYR A 69 -9.53 0.79 27.34
C TYR A 69 -8.81 1.54 26.22
N VAL A 70 -9.24 2.78 25.97
CA VAL A 70 -8.55 3.71 25.09
C VAL A 70 -7.25 4.20 25.73
N ASN A 71 -6.33 4.73 24.93
CA ASN A 71 -5.05 5.26 25.41
C ASN A 71 -4.26 4.27 26.27
N GLN A 72 -4.12 3.04 25.78
CA GLN A 72 -3.34 2.02 26.51
C GLN A 72 -1.87 2.42 26.60
N VAL A 73 -1.37 2.68 27.79
CA VAL A 73 0.06 2.88 28.09
C VAL A 73 0.69 1.50 28.35
N ASN A 74 1.50 1.05 27.42
CA ASN A 74 2.13 -0.27 27.49
C ASN A 74 3.64 -0.16 27.23
N ASN A 75 4.45 -0.87 28.01
CA ASN A 75 5.90 -0.90 27.85
C ASN A 75 6.34 -1.35 26.45
N VAL A 76 5.55 -2.15 25.76
CA VAL A 76 5.82 -2.63 24.39
C VAL A 76 5.89 -1.49 23.36
N LEU A 77 5.30 -0.34 23.63
CA LEU A 77 5.38 0.83 22.77
C LEU A 77 6.79 1.41 22.67
N ALA A 78 7.57 1.32 23.74
CA ALA A 78 8.91 1.91 23.81
C ALA A 78 10.01 0.87 23.83
N PHE A 79 9.90 -0.16 24.68
CA PHE A 79 10.97 -1.09 25.02
C PHE A 79 11.64 -1.74 23.79
N PRO A 80 10.97 -2.41 22.84
CA PRO A 80 11.65 -3.08 21.74
C PRO A 80 12.35 -2.07 20.80
N TYR A 81 11.76 -0.93 20.60
CA TYR A 81 12.18 0.05 19.58
C TYR A 81 13.30 0.97 20.10
N LEU A 82 13.27 1.31 21.38
CA LEU A 82 14.35 2.00 22.09
C LEU A 82 15.64 1.18 22.04
N PHE A 83 15.53 -0.14 22.36
CA PHE A 83 16.67 -1.04 22.28
C PHE A 83 17.13 -1.25 20.84
N ARG A 84 16.22 -1.31 19.87
CA ARG A 84 16.57 -1.44 18.47
C ARG A 84 17.44 -0.26 18.02
N GLY A 85 17.01 0.97 18.25
CA GLY A 85 17.80 2.16 17.91
C GLY A 85 19.16 2.22 18.62
N ALA A 86 19.20 1.86 19.92
CA ALA A 86 20.42 1.83 20.69
C ALA A 86 21.43 0.77 20.17
N LEU A 87 20.95 -0.43 19.85
CA LEU A 87 21.79 -1.55 19.38
C LEU A 87 22.31 -1.32 17.96
N ASP A 88 21.54 -0.72 17.08
CA ASP A 88 21.95 -0.49 15.70
C ASP A 88 23.12 0.49 15.59
N VAL A 89 23.18 1.51 16.46
CA VAL A 89 24.32 2.42 16.59
C VAL A 89 25.36 1.94 17.59
N ARG A 90 25.19 0.76 18.19
CA ARG A 90 26.07 0.20 19.24
C ARG A 90 26.28 1.19 20.37
N ALA A 91 25.22 1.83 20.86
CA ALA A 91 25.30 2.80 21.92
C ALA A 91 25.97 2.20 23.19
N ARG A 92 26.78 2.99 23.87
CA ARG A 92 27.49 2.57 25.13
C ARG A 92 26.52 2.47 26.30
N GLN A 93 25.44 3.25 26.26
CA GLN A 93 24.41 3.30 27.28
C GLN A 93 23.12 3.85 26.65
N ILE A 94 21.99 3.63 27.30
CA ILE A 94 20.73 4.30 27.00
C ILE A 94 20.62 5.51 27.94
N ASN A 95 20.91 6.69 27.40
CA ASN A 95 20.90 7.94 28.16
C ASN A 95 19.52 8.61 28.18
N HIS A 96 19.44 9.79 28.80
CA HIS A 96 18.19 10.51 28.95
C HIS A 96 17.67 11.06 27.62
N GLU A 97 18.55 11.54 26.76
CA GLU A 97 18.27 12.07 25.43
C GLU A 97 17.57 11.03 24.54
N MET A 98 18.05 9.79 24.56
CA MET A 98 17.44 8.67 23.82
C MET A 98 16.03 8.34 24.33
N LYS A 99 15.79 8.39 25.65
CA LYS A 99 14.47 8.15 26.25
C LYS A 99 13.49 9.25 25.87
N ILE A 100 13.92 10.51 25.91
CA ILE A 100 13.10 11.66 25.46
C ILE A 100 12.79 11.56 23.97
N ALA A 101 13.78 11.24 23.14
CA ALA A 101 13.58 11.06 21.71
C ALA A 101 12.53 9.95 21.39
N CYS A 102 12.58 8.84 22.15
CA CYS A 102 11.57 7.80 22.05
C CYS A 102 10.15 8.30 22.40
N ALA A 103 10.00 9.05 23.48
CA ALA A 103 8.71 9.62 23.88
C ALA A 103 8.18 10.65 22.87
N GLN A 104 9.06 11.50 22.34
CA GLN A 104 8.73 12.47 21.29
C GLN A 104 8.30 11.78 19.99
N ALA A 105 8.99 10.69 19.60
CA ALA A 105 8.63 9.91 18.44
C ALA A 105 7.24 9.25 18.60
N LEU A 106 6.92 8.71 19.76
CA LEU A 106 5.59 8.19 20.07
C LEU A 106 4.52 9.28 19.96
N ALA A 107 4.78 10.46 20.52
CA ALA A 107 3.86 11.59 20.46
C ALA A 107 3.67 12.13 19.04
N ALA A 108 4.71 12.12 18.21
CA ALA A 108 4.63 12.48 16.80
C ALA A 108 3.82 11.45 16.01
N LEU A 109 4.12 10.15 16.18
CA LEU A 109 3.40 9.07 15.50
C LEU A 109 1.89 9.06 15.82
N ALA A 110 1.50 9.40 17.04
CA ALA A 110 0.09 9.51 17.43
C ALA A 110 -0.67 10.61 16.66
N ARG A 111 0.04 11.61 16.13
CA ARG A 111 -0.54 12.71 15.37
C ARG A 111 -0.63 12.43 13.87
N GLU A 112 0.09 11.42 13.40
CA GLU A 112 0.01 11.00 12.01
C GLU A 112 -1.31 10.27 11.72
N ASP A 113 -1.73 10.27 10.46
CA ASP A 113 -2.91 9.52 10.02
C ASP A 113 -2.70 8.02 10.26
N VAL A 114 -3.72 7.37 10.82
CA VAL A 114 -3.63 5.94 11.20
C VAL A 114 -4.03 5.09 10.00
N PRO A 115 -3.16 4.17 9.52
CA PRO A 115 -3.49 3.28 8.41
C PRO A 115 -4.73 2.43 8.70
N ASP A 116 -5.52 2.16 7.67
CA ASP A 116 -6.74 1.34 7.78
C ASP A 116 -6.48 -0.05 8.36
N GLU A 117 -5.32 -0.63 8.12
CA GLU A 117 -4.88 -1.93 8.66
C GLU A 117 -4.78 -1.90 10.19
N VAL A 118 -4.29 -0.79 10.76
CA VAL A 118 -4.22 -0.58 12.21
C VAL A 118 -5.62 -0.35 12.78
N ALA A 119 -6.44 0.46 12.10
CA ALA A 119 -7.81 0.74 12.49
C ALA A 119 -8.68 -0.53 12.48
N ALA A 120 -8.51 -1.41 11.49
CA ALA A 120 -9.21 -2.68 11.36
C ALA A 120 -8.93 -3.63 12.54
N ALA A 121 -7.68 -3.69 13.03
CA ALA A 121 -7.30 -4.48 14.19
C ALA A 121 -8.01 -4.05 15.49
N TYR A 122 -8.47 -2.81 15.56
CA TYR A 122 -9.18 -2.23 16.70
C TYR A 122 -10.71 -2.10 16.47
N ARG A 123 -11.31 -3.07 15.78
CA ARG A 123 -12.75 -3.20 15.54
C ARG A 123 -13.39 -2.02 14.80
N GLY A 124 -12.65 -1.41 13.86
CA GLY A 124 -13.17 -0.32 13.02
C GLY A 124 -13.37 1.01 13.76
N ARG A 125 -12.79 1.19 14.94
CA ARG A 125 -12.77 2.49 15.62
C ARG A 125 -11.97 3.47 14.75
N LYS A 126 -12.51 4.66 14.50
CA LYS A 126 -11.77 5.76 13.86
C LYS A 126 -10.69 6.24 14.82
N LEU A 127 -9.47 5.71 14.67
CA LEU A 127 -8.32 6.12 15.46
C LEU A 127 -7.79 7.45 14.87
N ARG A 128 -7.98 8.52 15.57
CA ARG A 128 -7.49 9.86 15.23
C ARG A 128 -6.99 10.55 16.47
N PHE A 129 -5.88 11.31 16.35
CA PHE A 129 -5.34 12.08 17.47
C PHE A 129 -6.42 12.93 18.16
N GLY A 130 -6.54 12.77 19.46
CA GLY A 130 -7.55 13.38 20.28
C GLY A 130 -7.63 12.71 21.65
N ARG A 131 -8.68 12.99 22.43
CA ARG A 131 -8.85 12.48 23.81
C ARG A 131 -8.76 10.97 23.93
N ASP A 132 -9.25 10.24 22.92
CA ASP A 132 -9.29 8.77 22.93
C ASP A 132 -8.12 8.12 22.19
N TYR A 133 -7.20 8.92 21.64
CA TYR A 133 -6.01 8.46 20.95
C TYR A 133 -4.86 9.47 21.08
N ILE A 134 -4.24 9.51 22.27
CA ILE A 134 -3.07 10.37 22.58
C ILE A 134 -1.75 9.63 22.40
N ILE A 135 -1.80 8.30 22.27
CA ILE A 135 -0.65 7.42 22.15
C ILE A 135 -0.96 6.34 21.11
N PRO A 136 0.01 5.88 20.28
CA PRO A 136 -0.20 4.81 19.32
C PRO A 136 -0.65 3.51 20.02
N THR A 137 -1.34 2.65 19.28
CA THR A 137 -1.71 1.34 19.79
C THR A 137 -0.49 0.41 19.87
N PRO A 138 -0.42 -0.53 20.83
CA PRO A 138 0.74 -1.42 21.04
C PRO A 138 1.12 -2.29 19.84
N PHE A 139 0.18 -2.59 18.96
CA PHE A 139 0.40 -3.40 17.74
C PHE A 139 0.44 -2.57 16.46
N ASP A 140 0.71 -1.26 16.57
CA ASP A 140 0.93 -0.42 15.40
C ASP A 140 2.23 -0.83 14.69
N PRO A 141 2.17 -1.36 13.44
CA PRO A 141 3.35 -1.85 12.74
C PRO A 141 4.35 -0.72 12.43
N ARG A 142 3.92 0.55 12.48
CA ARG A 142 4.81 1.69 12.23
C ARG A 142 5.85 1.87 13.33
N LEU A 143 5.62 1.40 14.55
CA LEU A 143 6.52 1.57 15.69
C LEU A 143 7.95 1.10 15.42
N ILE A 144 8.12 -0.03 14.69
CA ILE A 144 9.43 -0.65 14.46
C ILE A 144 10.34 0.18 13.55
N TRP A 145 9.79 0.95 12.63
CA TRP A 145 10.59 1.77 11.71
C TRP A 145 10.51 3.26 12.02
N TYR A 146 9.55 3.67 12.84
CA TYR A 146 9.37 5.06 13.23
C TYR A 146 10.21 5.43 14.45
N ILE A 147 10.17 4.65 15.53
CA ILE A 147 10.82 4.98 16.80
C ILE A 147 12.35 4.84 16.75
N PRO A 148 12.96 3.71 16.27
CA PRO A 148 14.39 3.50 16.33
C PRO A 148 15.24 4.60 15.68
N PRO A 149 14.86 5.22 14.54
CA PRO A 149 15.64 6.31 13.96
C PRO A 149 15.79 7.54 14.86
N PHE A 150 14.75 7.93 15.60
CA PHE A 150 14.83 9.03 16.57
C PHE A 150 15.78 8.70 17.72
N VAL A 151 15.73 7.46 18.21
CA VAL A 151 16.61 6.99 19.28
C VAL A 151 18.06 6.90 18.81
N ALA A 152 18.29 6.38 17.60
CA ALA A 152 19.61 6.30 17.00
C ALA A 152 20.22 7.69 16.77
N GLN A 153 19.44 8.65 16.28
CA GLN A 153 19.85 10.03 16.10
C GLN A 153 20.26 10.66 17.45
N ALA A 154 19.41 10.53 18.48
CA ALA A 154 19.72 11.04 19.80
C ALA A 154 20.99 10.40 20.41
N ALA A 155 21.25 9.11 20.14
CA ALA A 155 22.47 8.45 20.55
C ALA A 155 23.72 9.01 19.83
N MET A 156 23.58 9.35 18.54
CA MET A 156 24.66 9.99 17.77
C MET A 156 24.93 11.40 18.26
N ASP A 157 23.89 12.21 18.41
CA ASP A 157 23.97 13.61 18.83
C ASP A 157 24.54 13.75 20.24
N SER A 158 24.24 12.82 21.13
CA SER A 158 24.78 12.79 22.50
C SER A 158 26.14 12.09 22.62
N GLY A 159 26.74 11.63 21.50
CA GLY A 159 28.08 11.07 21.46
C GLY A 159 28.22 9.68 22.09
N VAL A 160 27.11 8.98 22.36
CA VAL A 160 27.12 7.62 22.92
C VAL A 160 27.14 6.52 21.85
N ALA A 161 26.88 6.84 20.59
CA ALA A 161 26.95 5.92 19.47
C ALA A 161 28.39 5.55 19.13
N ARG A 162 28.68 4.23 18.98
CA ARG A 162 29.99 3.70 18.54
C ARG A 162 30.03 3.41 17.04
N LYS A 163 28.84 3.28 16.40
CA LYS A 163 28.69 3.06 14.96
C LYS A 163 27.63 4.02 14.46
N PRO A 164 27.98 5.25 14.08
CA PRO A 164 27.02 6.19 13.51
C PRO A 164 26.38 5.64 12.22
N ILE A 165 25.14 6.03 11.98
CA ILE A 165 24.39 5.76 10.75
C ILE A 165 24.61 6.96 9.83
N GLU A 166 25.17 6.73 8.64
CA GLU A 166 25.51 7.77 7.67
C GLU A 166 24.25 8.21 6.88
N ASP A 167 23.36 7.24 6.55
CA ASP A 167 22.13 7.48 5.81
C ASP A 167 20.92 7.03 6.64
N MET A 168 20.21 7.99 7.22
CA MET A 168 19.03 7.74 8.04
C MET A 168 17.82 7.27 7.23
N ASP A 169 17.73 7.63 5.96
CA ASP A 169 16.61 7.22 5.11
C ASP A 169 16.79 5.78 4.65
N ALA A 170 18.02 5.39 4.31
CA ALA A 170 18.37 3.98 4.09
C ALA A 170 18.11 3.12 5.34
N TYR A 171 18.42 3.61 6.53
CA TYR A 171 18.14 2.92 7.78
C TYR A 171 16.64 2.74 8.05
N ARG A 172 15.83 3.79 7.85
CA ARG A 172 14.35 3.69 7.94
C ARG A 172 13.80 2.66 6.97
N ALA A 173 14.32 2.65 5.75
CA ALA A 173 13.94 1.70 4.73
C ALA A 173 14.29 0.26 5.10
N GLU A 174 15.47 0.02 5.65
CA GLU A 174 15.88 -1.29 6.15
C GLU A 174 14.93 -1.79 7.24
N LEU A 175 14.59 -0.94 8.20
CA LEU A 175 13.66 -1.29 9.27
C LEU A 175 12.26 -1.62 8.75
N ARG A 176 11.75 -0.85 7.75
CA ARG A 176 10.48 -1.15 7.07
C ARG A 176 10.51 -2.50 6.37
N SER A 177 11.59 -2.81 5.66
CA SER A 177 11.73 -4.05 4.90
C SER A 177 11.68 -5.32 5.77
N ARG A 178 12.00 -5.21 7.05
CA ARG A 178 11.96 -6.32 8.02
C ARG A 178 10.53 -6.74 8.37
N LEU A 179 9.55 -5.82 8.30
CA LEU A 179 8.13 -6.09 8.55
C LEU A 179 7.35 -6.31 7.26
N ASP A 180 7.70 -5.57 6.24
CA ASP A 180 7.02 -5.59 4.96
C ASP A 180 8.02 -5.96 3.86
N PRO A 181 7.99 -7.20 3.38
CA PRO A 181 8.83 -7.62 2.26
C PRO A 181 8.64 -6.77 0.99
N SER A 182 7.52 -6.03 0.89
CA SER A 182 7.25 -5.14 -0.24
C SER A 182 7.99 -3.80 -0.14
N ALA A 183 8.39 -3.39 1.06
CA ALA A 183 8.95 -2.07 1.31
C ALA A 183 10.21 -1.79 0.47
N ALA A 184 11.11 -2.76 0.33
CA ALA A 184 12.32 -2.59 -0.48
C ALA A 184 12.01 -2.43 -1.97
N LEU A 185 11.04 -3.20 -2.50
CA LEU A 185 10.59 -3.07 -3.88
C LEU A 185 9.90 -1.72 -4.11
N MET A 186 8.97 -1.36 -3.22
CA MET A 186 8.24 -0.09 -3.31
C MET A 186 9.16 1.13 -3.15
N GLN A 187 10.20 1.03 -2.34
CA GLN A 187 11.20 2.10 -2.20
C GLN A 187 11.97 2.32 -3.51
N ASN A 188 12.41 1.26 -4.17
CA ASN A 188 13.09 1.37 -5.46
C ASN A 188 12.19 2.01 -6.52
N ILE A 189 10.94 1.57 -6.60
CA ILE A 189 9.95 2.11 -7.53
C ILE A 189 9.64 3.58 -7.21
N SER A 190 9.38 3.91 -5.95
CA SER A 190 9.12 5.29 -5.51
C SER A 190 10.34 6.20 -5.73
N GLY A 191 11.56 5.67 -5.51
CA GLY A 191 12.81 6.39 -5.80
C GLY A 191 12.96 6.71 -7.28
N ALA A 192 12.67 5.75 -8.15
CA ALA A 192 12.69 5.96 -9.60
C ALA A 192 11.63 6.97 -10.06
N VAL A 193 10.41 6.90 -9.49
CA VAL A 193 9.33 7.86 -9.78
C VAL A 193 9.73 9.28 -9.39
N ARG A 194 10.31 9.48 -8.19
CA ARG A 194 10.80 10.80 -7.74
C ARG A 194 11.96 11.34 -8.57
N ALA A 195 12.82 10.48 -9.05
CA ALA A 195 13.97 10.87 -9.88
C ALA A 195 13.57 11.18 -11.33
N GLY A 196 12.41 10.70 -11.78
CA GLY A 196 11.87 10.91 -13.10
C GLY A 196 11.10 12.24 -13.24
N PRO A 197 10.52 12.51 -14.43
CA PRO A 197 9.66 13.67 -14.63
C PRO A 197 8.37 13.55 -13.82
N ASP A 198 7.90 14.69 -13.31
CA ASP A 198 6.62 14.74 -12.58
C ASP A 198 5.47 14.21 -13.45
N LYS A 199 4.70 13.25 -12.93
CA LYS A 199 3.59 12.62 -13.63
C LYS A 199 2.26 13.09 -13.08
N ARG A 200 1.36 13.48 -13.99
CA ARG A 200 -0.02 13.84 -13.67
C ARG A 200 -0.88 12.57 -13.60
N VAL A 201 -1.29 12.19 -12.41
CA VAL A 201 -2.06 10.96 -12.16
C VAL A 201 -3.52 11.29 -11.88
N VAL A 202 -4.44 10.83 -12.74
CA VAL A 202 -5.86 11.03 -12.49
C VAL A 202 -6.45 9.92 -11.63
N PHE A 203 -7.03 10.29 -10.51
CA PHE A 203 -7.78 9.44 -9.61
C PHE A 203 -9.26 9.51 -9.98
N ALA A 204 -9.75 8.53 -10.76
CA ALA A 204 -11.06 8.58 -11.41
C ALA A 204 -12.25 8.58 -10.44
N GLU A 205 -12.06 8.13 -9.20
CA GLU A 205 -13.10 8.04 -8.16
C GLU A 205 -12.86 9.07 -7.05
N GLY A 206 -12.56 10.32 -7.42
CA GLY A 206 -12.14 11.39 -6.51
C GLY A 206 -13.18 11.80 -5.46
N GLU A 207 -14.44 11.36 -5.57
CA GLU A 207 -15.45 11.57 -4.53
C GLU A 207 -15.31 10.63 -3.32
N GLU A 208 -14.55 9.52 -3.44
CA GLU A 208 -14.37 8.54 -2.38
C GLU A 208 -13.31 9.01 -1.37
N THR A 209 -13.61 8.93 -0.08
CA THR A 209 -12.72 9.38 1.00
C THR A 209 -11.35 8.68 0.96
N ALA A 210 -11.33 7.37 0.66
CA ALA A 210 -10.07 6.61 0.54
C ALA A 210 -9.21 7.12 -0.62
N VAL A 211 -9.84 7.52 -1.74
CA VAL A 211 -9.16 8.07 -2.91
C VAL A 211 -8.61 9.47 -2.64
N ILE A 212 -9.38 10.33 -1.94
CA ILE A 212 -8.90 11.66 -1.51
C ILE A 212 -7.66 11.54 -0.64
N ARG A 213 -7.70 10.65 0.37
CA ARG A 213 -6.55 10.38 1.24
C ARG A 213 -5.35 9.82 0.48
N ALA A 214 -5.61 8.92 -0.47
CA ALA A 214 -4.55 8.35 -1.30
C ALA A 214 -3.90 9.40 -2.20
N ALA A 215 -4.68 10.27 -2.84
CA ALA A 215 -4.17 11.38 -3.64
C ALA A 215 -3.30 12.34 -2.81
N TRP A 216 -3.75 12.65 -1.59
CA TRP A 216 -2.96 13.44 -0.66
C TRP A 216 -1.65 12.76 -0.26
N GLY A 217 -1.71 11.49 0.17
CA GLY A 217 -0.52 10.71 0.53
C GLY A 217 0.46 10.56 -0.63
N PHE A 218 -0.05 10.38 -1.86
CA PHE A 218 0.75 10.33 -3.08
C PHE A 218 1.50 11.65 -3.33
N LYS A 219 0.82 12.79 -3.17
CA LYS A 219 1.42 14.12 -3.30
C LYS A 219 2.46 14.39 -2.21
N GLN A 220 2.13 14.10 -0.94
CA GLN A 220 3.06 14.28 0.18
C GLN A 220 4.32 13.43 0.06
N ALA A 221 4.20 12.25 -0.54
CA ALA A 221 5.32 11.37 -0.81
C ALA A 221 6.14 11.79 -2.06
N GLU A 222 5.80 12.93 -2.70
CA GLU A 222 6.48 13.47 -3.89
C GLU A 222 6.53 12.46 -5.06
N LEU A 223 5.42 11.74 -5.27
CA LEU A 223 5.33 10.69 -6.29
C LEU A 223 4.69 11.19 -7.61
N GLY A 224 4.27 12.46 -7.65
CA GLY A 224 3.67 13.10 -8.81
C GLY A 224 2.54 14.07 -8.44
N THR A 225 1.90 14.61 -9.46
CA THR A 225 0.80 15.56 -9.34
C THR A 225 -0.55 14.83 -9.47
N PRO A 226 -1.32 14.63 -8.37
CA PRO A 226 -2.61 13.99 -8.42
C PRO A 226 -3.69 14.94 -8.94
N ILE A 227 -4.67 14.38 -9.69
CA ILE A 227 -5.90 15.04 -10.16
C ILE A 227 -7.08 14.23 -9.63
N LEU A 228 -8.00 14.86 -8.89
CA LEU A 228 -9.23 14.23 -8.42
C LEU A 228 -10.37 14.46 -9.44
N LEU A 229 -10.90 13.38 -9.98
CA LEU A 229 -12.04 13.46 -10.90
C LEU A 229 -13.36 13.26 -10.15
N GLY A 230 -14.24 14.24 -10.20
CA GLY A 230 -15.55 14.19 -9.55
C GLY A 230 -16.19 15.56 -9.38
N ARG A 231 -17.31 15.59 -8.67
CA ARG A 231 -18.03 16.83 -8.32
C ARG A 231 -17.30 17.55 -7.19
N GLU A 232 -16.89 18.77 -7.46
CA GLU A 232 -16.08 19.56 -6.50
C GLU A 232 -16.73 19.68 -5.13
N GLU A 233 -18.03 19.97 -5.07
CA GLU A 233 -18.76 20.08 -3.81
C GLU A 233 -18.71 18.81 -2.96
N LEU A 234 -18.84 17.63 -3.59
CA LEU A 234 -18.76 16.36 -2.89
C LEU A 234 -17.33 16.03 -2.46
N ILE A 235 -16.35 16.29 -3.31
CA ILE A 235 -14.93 16.09 -2.97
C ILE A 235 -14.58 16.95 -1.76
N ARG A 236 -14.94 18.24 -1.78
CA ARG A 236 -14.68 19.16 -0.66
C ARG A 236 -15.38 18.73 0.63
N LYS A 237 -16.66 18.32 0.52
CA LYS A 237 -17.43 17.81 1.66
C LYS A 237 -16.76 16.57 2.27
N ASN A 238 -16.47 15.56 1.46
CA ASN A 238 -15.90 14.28 1.91
C ASN A 238 -14.46 14.45 2.43
N ALA A 239 -13.68 15.38 1.86
CA ALA A 239 -12.39 15.79 2.39
C ALA A 239 -12.52 16.39 3.79
N ALA A 240 -13.43 17.36 3.98
CA ALA A 240 -13.67 18.01 5.27
C ALA A 240 -14.14 17.00 6.34
N GLU A 241 -15.02 16.06 5.99
CA GLU A 241 -15.45 14.97 6.89
C GLU A 241 -14.27 14.05 7.28
N ALA A 242 -13.28 13.91 6.40
CA ALA A 242 -12.03 13.19 6.67
C ALA A 242 -11.00 14.03 7.43
N GLY A 243 -11.30 15.34 7.66
CA GLY A 243 -10.42 16.29 8.31
C GLY A 243 -9.30 16.80 7.42
N LEU A 244 -9.51 16.80 6.11
CA LEU A 244 -8.60 17.32 5.09
C LEU A 244 -9.19 18.58 4.47
N SER A 245 -8.32 19.52 4.06
CA SER A 245 -8.68 20.72 3.32
C SER A 245 -8.11 20.65 1.91
N ILE A 246 -8.97 20.65 0.90
CA ILE A 246 -8.55 20.59 -0.51
C ILE A 246 -7.66 21.78 -0.87
N ASP A 247 -7.96 22.97 -0.34
CA ASP A 247 -7.18 24.18 -0.64
C ASP A 247 -5.76 24.08 -0.07
N GLU A 248 -5.61 23.54 1.14
CA GLU A 248 -4.29 23.30 1.76
C GLU A 248 -3.54 22.17 1.04
N MET A 249 -4.25 21.17 0.56
CA MET A 249 -3.67 20.08 -0.23
C MET A 249 -3.17 20.56 -1.60
N GLY A 250 -3.77 21.60 -2.17
CA GLY A 250 -3.45 22.13 -3.50
C GLY A 250 -3.56 21.04 -4.59
N ILE A 251 -4.61 20.21 -4.54
CA ILE A 251 -4.90 19.17 -5.52
C ILE A 251 -5.91 19.69 -6.52
N GLU A 252 -5.62 19.48 -7.82
CA GLU A 252 -6.54 19.82 -8.91
C GLU A 252 -7.79 18.95 -8.86
N ILE A 253 -8.96 19.58 -9.03
CA ILE A 253 -10.24 18.88 -9.19
C ILE A 253 -10.76 19.11 -10.61
N VAL A 254 -11.14 18.01 -11.26
CA VAL A 254 -11.77 18.05 -12.59
C VAL A 254 -13.17 17.46 -12.50
N ASN A 255 -14.16 18.19 -13.00
CA ASN A 255 -15.56 17.71 -13.07
C ASN A 255 -15.90 17.34 -14.51
N ALA A 256 -16.05 16.04 -14.77
CA ALA A 256 -16.37 15.49 -16.09
C ALA A 256 -17.63 16.09 -16.73
N ARG A 257 -18.62 16.53 -15.93
CA ARG A 257 -19.90 17.05 -16.45
C ARG A 257 -19.80 18.43 -17.05
N ILE A 258 -18.88 19.24 -16.58
CA ILE A 258 -18.77 20.67 -16.94
C ILE A 258 -17.39 21.03 -17.49
N SER A 259 -16.56 20.03 -17.80
CA SER A 259 -15.22 20.25 -18.34
C SER A 259 -15.28 20.88 -19.74
N GLU A 260 -14.41 21.84 -19.99
CA GLU A 260 -14.21 22.46 -21.30
C GLU A 260 -13.75 21.47 -22.37
N HIS A 261 -13.13 20.35 -21.97
CA HIS A 261 -12.62 19.31 -22.86
C HIS A 261 -13.71 18.34 -23.36
N ASN A 262 -14.96 18.43 -22.85
CA ASN A 262 -16.02 17.47 -23.18
C ASN A 262 -16.28 17.35 -24.68
N ALA A 263 -16.33 18.48 -25.40
CA ALA A 263 -16.60 18.49 -26.84
C ALA A 263 -15.47 17.79 -27.62
N ASP A 264 -14.21 18.10 -27.29
CA ASP A 264 -13.03 17.49 -27.93
C ASP A 264 -12.97 15.98 -27.65
N TYR A 265 -13.21 15.55 -26.42
CA TYR A 265 -13.21 14.12 -26.06
C TYR A 265 -14.33 13.36 -26.76
N VAL A 266 -15.53 13.95 -26.85
CA VAL A 266 -16.66 13.34 -27.54
C VAL A 266 -16.37 13.19 -29.04
N ASP A 267 -15.87 14.21 -29.70
CA ASP A 267 -15.59 14.18 -31.13
C ASP A 267 -14.45 13.22 -31.45
N TRP A 268 -13.37 13.24 -30.66
CA TRP A 268 -12.27 12.31 -30.78
C TRP A 268 -12.69 10.86 -30.56
N LEU A 269 -13.40 10.55 -29.46
CA LEU A 269 -13.81 9.18 -29.15
C LEU A 269 -14.89 8.68 -30.13
N TYR A 270 -15.80 9.56 -30.59
CA TYR A 270 -16.77 9.21 -31.60
C TYR A 270 -16.09 8.83 -32.92
N GLY A 271 -15.06 9.58 -33.35
CA GLY A 271 -14.25 9.21 -34.51
C GLY A 271 -13.72 7.78 -34.46
N ARG A 272 -13.34 7.30 -33.26
CA ARG A 272 -12.85 5.93 -33.03
C ARG A 272 -13.97 4.87 -32.97
N LEU A 273 -15.12 5.21 -32.41
CA LEU A 273 -16.19 4.24 -32.10
C LEU A 273 -17.32 4.18 -33.13
N GLN A 274 -17.46 5.18 -34.01
CA GLN A 274 -18.55 5.25 -34.99
C GLN A 274 -18.64 3.98 -35.88
N ARG A 275 -17.51 3.45 -36.32
CA ARG A 275 -17.47 2.20 -37.13
C ARG A 275 -17.72 0.93 -36.32
N ARG A 276 -17.84 1.06 -34.98
CA ARG A 276 -18.26 -0.02 -34.07
C ARG A 276 -19.73 0.07 -33.69
N GLY A 277 -20.51 0.93 -34.38
CA GLY A 277 -21.95 1.07 -34.17
C GLY A 277 -22.39 2.03 -33.07
N TYR A 278 -21.45 2.83 -32.51
CA TYR A 278 -21.81 3.84 -31.51
C TYR A 278 -22.31 5.11 -32.16
N LEU A 279 -23.40 5.68 -31.62
CA LEU A 279 -23.87 7.00 -32.02
C LEU A 279 -23.17 8.10 -31.21
N ARG A 280 -23.07 9.31 -31.77
CA ARG A 280 -22.44 10.45 -31.09
C ARG A 280 -23.06 10.72 -29.72
N ARG A 281 -24.39 10.59 -29.59
CA ARG A 281 -25.12 10.72 -28.32
C ARG A 281 -24.67 9.68 -27.25
N ASP A 282 -24.31 8.47 -27.68
CA ASP A 282 -23.86 7.41 -26.78
C ASP A 282 -22.47 7.74 -26.27
N VAL A 283 -21.58 8.19 -27.14
CA VAL A 283 -20.22 8.65 -26.76
C VAL A 283 -20.28 9.89 -25.85
N GLN A 284 -21.19 10.84 -26.15
CA GLN A 284 -21.42 12.00 -25.29
C GLN A 284 -21.85 11.58 -23.88
N ARG A 285 -22.72 10.56 -23.77
CA ARG A 285 -23.14 10.01 -22.47
C ARG A 285 -21.97 9.33 -21.76
N MET A 286 -21.13 8.56 -22.46
CA MET A 286 -19.94 7.93 -21.90
C MET A 286 -19.01 8.98 -21.28
N ILE A 287 -18.65 10.02 -22.03
CA ILE A 287 -17.73 11.07 -21.55
C ILE A 287 -18.33 11.88 -20.41
N ASN A 288 -19.59 12.31 -20.51
CA ASN A 288 -20.17 13.24 -19.55
C ASN A 288 -20.67 12.57 -18.25
N GLN A 289 -20.93 11.26 -18.27
CA GLN A 289 -21.57 10.56 -17.15
C GLN A 289 -20.71 9.47 -16.51
N ASP A 290 -19.63 9.07 -17.17
CA ASP A 290 -18.80 7.99 -16.66
C ASP A 290 -17.34 8.44 -16.48
N ARG A 291 -16.90 8.39 -15.23
CA ARG A 291 -15.58 8.82 -14.80
C ARG A 291 -14.43 8.04 -15.45
N ASN A 292 -14.61 6.74 -15.74
CA ASN A 292 -13.54 5.92 -16.32
C ASN A 292 -13.30 6.29 -17.80
N TYR A 293 -14.38 6.54 -18.58
CA TYR A 293 -14.23 7.04 -19.94
C TYR A 293 -13.58 8.41 -19.98
N PHE A 294 -13.98 9.29 -19.06
CA PHE A 294 -13.42 10.64 -19.00
C PHE A 294 -11.94 10.61 -18.59
N ALA A 295 -11.59 9.88 -17.51
CA ALA A 295 -10.20 9.74 -17.05
C ALA A 295 -9.30 9.11 -18.13
N ALA A 296 -9.76 8.05 -18.79
CA ALA A 296 -9.04 7.43 -19.89
C ALA A 296 -8.87 8.39 -21.08
N ALA A 297 -9.88 9.24 -21.40
CA ALA A 297 -9.76 10.28 -22.41
C ALA A 297 -8.74 11.36 -22.01
N MET A 298 -8.69 11.77 -20.74
CA MET A 298 -7.64 12.67 -20.22
C MET A 298 -6.24 12.11 -20.50
N CYS A 299 -6.04 10.81 -20.23
CA CYS A 299 -4.74 10.15 -20.51
C CYS A 299 -4.46 10.09 -22.02
N ALA A 300 -5.44 9.68 -22.83
CA ALA A 300 -5.28 9.58 -24.28
C ALA A 300 -4.98 10.93 -24.93
N ARG A 301 -5.53 12.03 -24.40
CA ARG A 301 -5.38 13.39 -24.94
C ARG A 301 -4.26 14.19 -24.26
N GLY A 302 -3.53 13.58 -23.29
CA GLY A 302 -2.34 14.18 -22.66
C GLY A 302 -2.65 15.21 -21.56
N GLN A 303 -3.89 15.29 -21.06
CA GLN A 303 -4.23 16.09 -19.88
C GLN A 303 -3.86 15.41 -18.57
N ALA A 304 -3.69 14.10 -18.60
CA ALA A 304 -3.06 13.30 -17.54
C ALA A 304 -2.11 12.29 -18.18
N ASP A 305 -1.10 11.84 -17.44
CA ASP A 305 -0.15 10.83 -17.93
C ASP A 305 -0.70 9.42 -17.72
N CYS A 306 -1.26 9.16 -16.55
CA CYS A 306 -1.79 7.85 -16.18
C CYS A 306 -3.00 7.96 -15.25
N MET A 307 -3.69 6.82 -14.98
CA MET A 307 -4.88 6.82 -14.14
C MET A 307 -4.94 5.66 -13.16
N VAL A 308 -5.66 5.89 -12.05
CA VAL A 308 -6.03 4.88 -11.05
C VAL A 308 -7.54 4.90 -10.83
N THR A 309 -8.15 3.71 -10.75
CA THR A 309 -9.60 3.53 -10.59
C THR A 309 -9.91 2.14 -10.00
N GLY A 310 -11.18 1.83 -9.74
CA GLY A 310 -11.65 0.49 -9.37
C GLY A 310 -12.16 0.34 -7.95
N VAL A 311 -12.07 1.36 -7.10
CA VAL A 311 -12.47 1.31 -5.69
C VAL A 311 -13.96 0.95 -5.53
N THR A 312 -14.82 1.44 -6.43
CA THR A 312 -16.27 1.24 -6.35
C THR A 312 -16.86 0.42 -7.51
N ARG A 313 -16.03 -0.04 -8.45
CA ARG A 313 -16.47 -0.83 -9.62
C ARG A 313 -15.67 -2.10 -9.81
N ASN A 314 -16.33 -3.14 -10.34
CA ASN A 314 -15.69 -4.40 -10.67
C ASN A 314 -14.62 -4.23 -11.76
N PHE A 315 -13.49 -4.91 -11.60
CA PHE A 315 -12.34 -4.88 -12.51
C PHE A 315 -12.73 -5.04 -13.99
N ASN A 316 -13.52 -6.07 -14.31
CA ASN A 316 -13.88 -6.37 -15.70
C ASN A 316 -14.75 -5.28 -16.35
N MET A 317 -15.59 -4.61 -15.57
CA MET A 317 -16.39 -3.47 -16.06
C MET A 317 -15.48 -2.29 -16.41
N VAL A 318 -14.61 -1.92 -15.48
CA VAL A 318 -13.65 -0.83 -15.67
C VAL A 318 -12.73 -1.12 -16.86
N LEU A 319 -12.17 -2.33 -16.94
CA LEU A 319 -11.31 -2.73 -18.04
C LEU A 319 -12.00 -2.59 -19.40
N LYS A 320 -13.27 -3.00 -19.49
CA LYS A 320 -14.08 -2.86 -20.71
C LYS A 320 -14.30 -1.40 -21.10
N GLU A 321 -14.47 -0.52 -20.12
CA GLU A 321 -14.64 0.93 -20.32
C GLU A 321 -13.32 1.54 -20.83
N VAL A 322 -12.20 1.27 -20.16
CA VAL A 322 -10.87 1.76 -20.52
C VAL A 322 -10.44 1.30 -21.92
N ARG A 323 -10.66 0.02 -22.26
CA ARG A 323 -10.33 -0.55 -23.59
C ARG A 323 -11.13 0.02 -24.76
N ARG A 324 -12.20 0.76 -24.53
CA ARG A 324 -12.89 1.50 -25.57
C ARG A 324 -12.23 2.83 -25.90
N VAL A 325 -11.43 3.33 -24.97
CA VAL A 325 -10.73 4.63 -25.06
C VAL A 325 -9.25 4.45 -25.41
N LEU A 326 -8.58 3.58 -24.67
CA LEU A 326 -7.14 3.31 -24.83
C LEU A 326 -6.90 2.04 -25.65
N ASP A 327 -5.89 2.10 -26.52
CA ASP A 327 -5.48 0.94 -27.32
C ASP A 327 -4.51 0.04 -26.53
N VAL A 328 -4.41 -1.19 -26.98
CA VAL A 328 -3.41 -2.15 -26.49
C VAL A 328 -2.14 -1.95 -27.32
N ARG A 329 -1.05 -1.57 -26.66
CA ARG A 329 0.27 -1.40 -27.30
C ARG A 329 0.96 -2.73 -27.49
N GLN A 330 0.86 -3.59 -26.48
CA GLN A 330 1.42 -4.94 -26.44
C GLN A 330 0.38 -5.92 -25.87
N ARG A 331 0.77 -7.18 -25.64
CA ARG A 331 -0.15 -8.12 -24.97
C ARG A 331 -0.52 -7.56 -23.57
N MET A 332 -1.80 -7.29 -23.36
CA MET A 332 -2.29 -6.83 -22.08
C MET A 332 -2.38 -8.01 -21.11
N ILE A 333 -1.76 -7.88 -19.94
CA ILE A 333 -1.78 -8.90 -18.88
C ILE A 333 -1.99 -8.26 -17.51
N GLY A 334 -2.47 -9.07 -16.56
CA GLY A 334 -2.42 -8.76 -15.14
C GLY A 334 -1.21 -9.44 -14.49
N LEU A 335 -0.28 -8.66 -13.97
CA LEU A 335 0.91 -9.16 -13.28
C LEU A 335 0.75 -8.97 -11.77
N SER A 336 0.79 -10.05 -11.00
CA SER A 336 0.81 -9.97 -9.54
C SER A 336 2.21 -10.21 -9.00
N ILE A 337 2.63 -9.39 -8.04
CA ILE A 337 3.91 -9.55 -7.34
C ILE A 337 3.64 -10.25 -6.02
N LEU A 338 4.25 -11.40 -5.83
CA LEU A 338 4.12 -12.24 -4.65
C LEU A 338 5.41 -12.17 -3.84
N LEU A 339 5.33 -11.68 -2.61
CA LEU A 339 6.45 -11.53 -1.70
C LEU A 339 6.30 -12.55 -0.57
N ALA A 340 7.12 -13.60 -0.61
CA ALA A 340 7.03 -14.71 0.33
C ALA A 340 8.41 -15.21 0.73
N ARG A 341 8.64 -15.42 2.02
CA ARG A 341 9.88 -16.03 2.55
C ARG A 341 11.17 -15.42 1.99
N GLY A 342 11.20 -14.08 1.87
CA GLY A 342 12.36 -13.35 1.32
C GLY A 342 12.52 -13.44 -0.20
N ARG A 343 11.56 -14.05 -0.91
CA ARG A 343 11.55 -14.14 -2.37
C ARG A 343 10.54 -13.16 -2.95
N THR A 344 10.87 -12.59 -4.10
CA THR A 344 9.95 -11.82 -4.95
C THR A 344 9.63 -12.65 -6.20
N LEU A 345 8.38 -13.02 -6.36
CA LEU A 345 7.88 -13.78 -7.52
C LEU A 345 6.87 -12.93 -8.28
N PHE A 346 6.87 -13.06 -9.59
CA PHE A 346 5.92 -12.41 -10.49
C PHE A 346 5.02 -13.48 -11.10
N VAL A 347 3.72 -13.35 -10.92
CA VAL A 347 2.73 -14.33 -11.41
C VAL A 347 1.91 -13.70 -12.53
N ALA A 348 1.87 -14.32 -13.68
CA ALA A 348 1.16 -13.90 -14.88
C ALA A 348 0.39 -15.09 -15.52
N ASP A 349 -0.77 -14.93 -16.13
CA ASP A 349 -1.64 -13.76 -16.09
C ASP A 349 -2.68 -13.93 -14.97
N THR A 350 -2.84 -12.92 -14.12
CA THR A 350 -3.71 -13.03 -12.95
C THR A 350 -5.10 -12.40 -13.14
N SER A 351 -5.39 -11.80 -14.32
CA SER A 351 -6.65 -11.04 -14.46
C SER A 351 -7.29 -10.94 -15.86
N ILE A 352 -6.61 -11.37 -16.94
CA ILE A 352 -7.09 -11.09 -18.31
C ILE A 352 -7.47 -12.35 -19.08
N HIS A 353 -6.58 -13.36 -19.15
CA HIS A 353 -6.77 -14.51 -20.04
C HIS A 353 -7.29 -15.74 -19.27
N GLU A 354 -8.57 -16.06 -19.48
CA GLU A 354 -9.21 -17.21 -18.82
C GLU A 354 -8.62 -18.53 -19.31
N LEU A 355 -8.51 -18.69 -20.63
CA LEU A 355 -8.03 -19.88 -21.31
C LEU A 355 -7.05 -19.48 -22.42
N PRO A 356 -5.80 -19.08 -22.08
CA PRO A 356 -4.82 -18.68 -23.08
C PRO A 356 -4.41 -19.86 -23.97
N GLY A 357 -4.22 -19.60 -25.27
CA GLY A 357 -3.59 -20.52 -26.21
C GLY A 357 -2.06 -20.48 -26.11
N ALA A 358 -1.37 -21.26 -26.96
CA ALA A 358 0.09 -21.33 -26.95
C ALA A 358 0.74 -19.97 -27.29
N GLU A 359 0.25 -19.27 -28.31
CA GLU A 359 0.72 -17.92 -28.65
C GLU A 359 0.45 -16.93 -27.51
N ASP A 360 -0.74 -17.00 -26.91
CA ASP A 360 -1.08 -16.15 -25.77
C ASP A 360 -0.10 -16.36 -24.60
N LEU A 361 0.23 -17.61 -24.27
CA LEU A 361 1.18 -17.94 -23.20
C LEU A 361 2.59 -17.43 -23.51
N ALA A 362 3.05 -17.56 -24.76
CA ALA A 362 4.34 -17.00 -25.17
C ALA A 362 4.37 -15.47 -25.07
N ASP A 363 3.29 -14.80 -25.47
CA ASP A 363 3.15 -13.34 -25.34
C ASP A 363 3.09 -12.90 -23.88
N ILE A 364 2.33 -13.64 -23.03
CA ILE A 364 2.25 -13.38 -21.58
C ILE A 364 3.64 -13.47 -20.95
N ALA A 365 4.41 -14.52 -21.30
CA ALA A 365 5.78 -14.69 -20.82
C ALA A 365 6.69 -13.53 -21.24
N THR A 366 6.61 -13.14 -22.51
CA THR A 366 7.41 -12.01 -23.08
C THR A 366 7.06 -10.70 -22.37
N GLN A 367 5.78 -10.40 -22.23
CA GLN A 367 5.32 -9.17 -21.55
C GLN A 367 5.69 -9.16 -20.07
N ALA A 368 5.55 -10.29 -19.38
CA ALA A 368 5.94 -10.42 -17.97
C ALA A 368 7.46 -10.26 -17.81
N ALA A 369 8.26 -10.89 -18.66
CA ALA A 369 9.71 -10.76 -18.65
C ALA A 369 10.17 -9.31 -18.87
N ALA A 370 9.58 -8.61 -19.84
CA ALA A 370 9.86 -7.19 -20.10
C ALA A 370 9.55 -6.33 -18.87
N THR A 371 8.39 -6.53 -18.24
CA THR A 371 8.00 -5.79 -17.03
C THR A 371 8.94 -6.07 -15.87
N VAL A 372 9.32 -7.32 -15.64
CA VAL A 372 10.26 -7.70 -14.57
C VAL A 372 11.64 -7.09 -14.78
N ARG A 373 12.07 -6.99 -16.05
CA ARG A 373 13.34 -6.33 -16.41
C ARG A 373 13.28 -4.83 -16.11
N ARG A 374 12.19 -4.15 -16.46
CA ARG A 374 11.98 -2.74 -16.10
C ARG A 374 12.03 -2.53 -14.59
N LEU A 375 11.53 -3.47 -13.80
CA LEU A 375 11.64 -3.47 -12.33
C LEU A 375 13.06 -3.82 -11.81
N GLY A 376 14.08 -3.81 -12.67
CA GLY A 376 15.49 -3.99 -12.33
C GLY A 376 15.89 -5.43 -12.01
N ARG A 377 15.13 -6.43 -12.49
CA ARG A 377 15.41 -7.84 -12.23
C ARG A 377 15.60 -8.65 -13.50
N ASN A 378 16.52 -9.62 -13.49
CA ASN A 378 16.66 -10.56 -14.60
C ASN A 378 15.52 -11.58 -14.58
N PRO A 379 14.66 -11.65 -15.61
CA PRO A 379 13.55 -12.57 -15.67
C PRO A 379 14.03 -14.00 -15.90
N ARG A 380 13.51 -14.94 -15.12
CA ARG A 380 13.62 -16.39 -15.31
C ARG A 380 12.21 -16.96 -15.24
N VAL A 381 11.69 -17.36 -16.39
CA VAL A 381 10.28 -17.69 -16.59
C VAL A 381 10.07 -19.18 -16.47
N ALA A 382 9.18 -19.61 -15.58
CA ALA A 382 8.70 -20.98 -15.52
C ALA A 382 7.23 -21.06 -15.94
N PHE A 383 6.92 -21.92 -16.90
CA PHE A 383 5.55 -22.26 -17.24
C PHE A 383 5.05 -23.38 -16.33
N LEU A 384 4.07 -23.05 -15.50
CA LEU A 384 3.57 -23.98 -14.49
C LEU A 384 2.48 -24.90 -15.00
N SER A 385 2.56 -26.15 -14.57
CA SER A 385 1.57 -27.20 -14.83
C SER A 385 1.58 -28.21 -13.67
N TYR A 386 0.61 -29.11 -13.66
CA TYR A 386 0.65 -30.31 -12.82
C TYR A 386 1.57 -31.41 -13.42
N SER A 387 1.87 -31.35 -14.71
CA SER A 387 2.76 -32.27 -15.43
C SER A 387 4.21 -31.77 -15.43
N THR A 388 5.15 -32.66 -15.69
CA THR A 388 6.58 -32.36 -15.73
C THR A 388 7.14 -32.85 -17.07
N PHE A 389 7.52 -31.94 -17.95
CA PHE A 389 8.15 -32.22 -19.25
C PHE A 389 7.43 -33.33 -20.08
N GLY A 390 6.09 -33.30 -20.11
CA GLY A 390 5.25 -34.22 -20.87
C GLY A 390 4.68 -35.41 -20.09
N ASN A 391 4.97 -35.52 -18.80
CA ASN A 391 4.47 -36.61 -17.97
C ASN A 391 3.72 -36.12 -16.73
N PRO A 392 2.44 -36.50 -16.51
CA PRO A 392 1.59 -37.25 -17.45
C PRO A 392 1.20 -36.41 -18.68
N PRO A 393 0.91 -37.06 -19.82
CA PRO A 393 0.47 -36.38 -21.02
C PRO A 393 -0.89 -35.72 -20.83
N GLY A 394 -1.10 -34.59 -21.50
CA GLY A 394 -2.36 -33.83 -21.45
C GLY A 394 -2.34 -32.61 -22.34
N ASP A 395 -3.51 -32.21 -22.84
CA ASP A 395 -3.67 -31.12 -23.81
C ASP A 395 -3.09 -29.78 -23.33
N ARG A 396 -3.23 -29.48 -22.04
CA ARG A 396 -2.67 -28.25 -21.45
C ARG A 396 -1.15 -28.28 -21.39
N GLY A 397 -0.55 -29.41 -21.05
CA GLY A 397 0.91 -29.59 -21.09
C GLY A 397 1.45 -29.46 -22.51
N GLU A 398 0.76 -30.04 -23.51
CA GLU A 398 1.15 -29.88 -24.92
C GLU A 398 1.11 -28.44 -25.39
N MET A 399 0.05 -27.72 -25.03
CA MET A 399 -0.09 -26.29 -25.34
C MET A 399 1.03 -25.44 -24.71
N ILE A 400 1.46 -25.75 -23.49
CA ILE A 400 2.59 -25.04 -22.84
C ILE A 400 3.90 -25.38 -23.59
N ARG A 401 4.14 -26.61 -23.95
CA ARG A 401 5.31 -27.01 -24.77
C ARG A 401 5.33 -26.32 -26.13
N GLU A 402 4.14 -26.11 -26.74
CA GLU A 402 4.04 -25.32 -27.96
C GLU A 402 4.39 -23.84 -27.72
N ALA A 403 3.96 -23.26 -26.60
CA ALA A 403 4.36 -21.90 -26.23
C ALA A 403 5.89 -21.77 -26.09
N ILE A 404 6.55 -22.78 -25.55
CA ILE A 404 8.02 -22.82 -25.44
C ILE A 404 8.67 -22.88 -26.82
N ARG A 405 8.15 -23.72 -27.75
CA ARG A 405 8.64 -23.77 -29.14
C ARG A 405 8.48 -22.41 -29.85
N ILE A 406 7.38 -21.72 -29.58
CA ILE A 406 7.18 -20.35 -30.10
C ILE A 406 8.26 -19.39 -29.57
N LEU A 407 8.59 -19.45 -28.28
CA LEU A 407 9.68 -18.63 -27.72
C LEU A 407 11.05 -19.01 -28.31
N ASP A 408 11.32 -20.31 -28.53
CA ASP A 408 12.53 -20.79 -29.20
C ASP A 408 12.63 -20.20 -30.62
N GLN A 409 11.54 -20.18 -31.39
CA GLN A 409 11.49 -19.60 -32.74
C GLN A 409 11.67 -18.09 -32.74
N ARG A 410 11.16 -17.39 -31.70
CA ARG A 410 11.30 -15.93 -31.56
C ARG A 410 12.69 -15.51 -31.10
N GLY A 411 13.52 -16.41 -30.58
CA GLY A 411 14.87 -16.14 -30.11
C GLY A 411 14.90 -15.10 -28.98
N VAL A 412 14.01 -15.24 -27.99
CA VAL A 412 13.90 -14.30 -26.87
C VAL A 412 15.15 -14.28 -26.00
N ASP A 413 15.42 -13.15 -25.36
CA ASP A 413 16.66 -12.85 -24.63
C ASP A 413 16.55 -13.08 -23.09
N PHE A 414 15.59 -13.89 -22.64
CA PHE A 414 15.42 -14.25 -21.23
C PHE A 414 15.39 -15.78 -21.07
N GLU A 415 15.69 -16.25 -19.86
CA GLU A 415 15.60 -17.67 -19.52
C GLU A 415 14.14 -18.09 -19.34
N TYR A 416 13.78 -19.23 -19.94
CA TYR A 416 12.45 -19.83 -19.79
C TYR A 416 12.51 -21.34 -19.85
N GLU A 417 11.58 -22.02 -19.17
CA GLU A 417 11.47 -23.47 -19.13
C GLU A 417 10.05 -23.92 -18.75
N GLY A 418 9.70 -25.15 -19.06
CA GLY A 418 8.45 -25.83 -18.67
C GLY A 418 8.05 -26.91 -19.64
N GLU A 419 6.91 -27.57 -19.47
CA GLU A 419 6.00 -27.39 -18.33
C GLU A 419 6.55 -28.06 -17.07
N MET A 420 6.28 -27.49 -15.92
CA MET A 420 6.75 -28.05 -14.66
C MET A 420 5.84 -27.65 -13.47
N PRO A 421 5.82 -28.43 -12.38
CA PRO A 421 5.16 -28.05 -11.15
C PRO A 421 5.96 -26.95 -10.40
N ALA A 422 5.27 -26.24 -9.48
CA ALA A 422 5.83 -25.08 -8.80
C ALA A 422 7.07 -25.40 -7.94
N GLU A 423 7.11 -26.57 -7.31
CA GLU A 423 8.26 -27.02 -6.53
C GLU A 423 9.52 -27.15 -7.38
N LEU A 424 9.41 -27.66 -8.60
CA LEU A 424 10.55 -27.78 -9.52
C LEU A 424 11.04 -26.40 -9.99
N ALA A 425 10.13 -25.47 -10.20
CA ALA A 425 10.47 -24.09 -10.58
C ALA A 425 11.19 -23.31 -9.47
N LEU A 426 10.91 -23.63 -8.20
CA LEU A 426 11.29 -22.81 -7.05
C LEU A 426 12.30 -23.48 -6.09
N ASP A 427 12.56 -24.77 -6.25
CA ASP A 427 13.47 -25.53 -5.37
C ASP A 427 14.70 -26.02 -6.15
N PRO A 428 15.92 -25.58 -5.78
CA PRO A 428 17.15 -26.03 -6.41
C PRO A 428 17.44 -27.53 -6.21
N GLU A 429 16.98 -28.14 -5.11
CA GLU A 429 17.18 -29.57 -4.84
C GLU A 429 16.29 -30.41 -5.79
N ALA A 430 15.02 -30.02 -5.95
CA ALA A 430 14.13 -30.66 -6.91
C ALA A 430 14.67 -30.55 -8.35
N ARG A 431 15.24 -29.41 -8.70
CA ARG A 431 15.82 -29.13 -10.03
C ARG A 431 17.06 -29.98 -10.34
N ALA A 432 17.81 -30.38 -9.34
CA ALA A 432 19.00 -31.21 -9.52
C ALA A 432 18.70 -32.57 -10.20
N ALA A 433 17.47 -33.05 -10.11
CA ALA A 433 17.02 -34.25 -10.79
C ALA A 433 16.86 -34.07 -12.33
N TYR A 434 16.89 -32.83 -12.82
CA TYR A 434 16.65 -32.48 -14.23
C TYR A 434 17.82 -31.66 -14.81
N PRO A 435 19.00 -32.23 -15.03
CA PRO A 435 20.21 -31.53 -15.45
C PRO A 435 20.11 -30.87 -16.83
N PHE A 436 19.09 -31.19 -17.62
CA PHE A 436 18.83 -30.57 -18.93
C PHE A 436 18.05 -29.25 -18.84
N MET A 437 17.57 -28.82 -17.63
CA MET A 437 16.81 -27.59 -17.49
C MET A 437 17.62 -26.37 -17.89
N ARG A 438 16.94 -25.45 -18.58
CA ARG A 438 17.54 -24.20 -19.10
C ARG A 438 17.63 -23.08 -18.06
N LEU A 439 16.90 -23.17 -16.94
CA LEU A 439 16.95 -22.17 -15.89
C LEU A 439 18.24 -22.26 -15.05
N SER A 440 19.03 -21.21 -15.04
CA SER A 440 20.28 -21.13 -14.27
C SER A 440 20.07 -21.08 -12.75
N LYS A 441 18.92 -20.53 -12.31
CA LYS A 441 18.51 -20.39 -10.90
C LYS A 441 17.00 -20.58 -10.78
N ASP A 442 16.48 -20.46 -9.55
CA ASP A 442 15.04 -20.47 -9.27
C ASP A 442 14.32 -19.47 -10.17
N ALA A 443 13.15 -19.88 -10.69
CA ALA A 443 12.29 -18.98 -11.42
C ALA A 443 11.84 -17.80 -10.54
N ASN A 444 11.71 -16.63 -11.14
CA ASN A 444 11.11 -15.47 -10.51
C ASN A 444 9.86 -14.98 -11.25
N VAL A 445 9.59 -15.52 -12.44
CA VAL A 445 8.37 -15.28 -13.20
C VAL A 445 7.65 -16.60 -13.38
N LEU A 446 6.40 -16.68 -12.93
CA LEU A 446 5.57 -17.85 -13.00
C LEU A 446 4.41 -17.60 -13.95
N VAL A 447 4.43 -18.24 -15.11
CA VAL A 447 3.34 -18.19 -16.09
C VAL A 447 2.39 -19.35 -15.80
N MET A 448 1.15 -19.01 -15.47
CA MET A 448 0.11 -19.96 -15.14
C MET A 448 -0.66 -20.40 -16.39
N PRO A 449 -1.23 -21.59 -16.41
CA PRO A 449 -2.00 -22.09 -17.56
C PRO A 449 -3.33 -21.35 -17.81
N GLY A 450 -3.69 -20.42 -16.95
CA GLY A 450 -4.86 -19.56 -17.07
C GLY A 450 -5.20 -18.84 -15.77
N ILE A 451 -6.14 -17.88 -15.86
CA ILE A 451 -6.52 -16.98 -14.74
C ILE A 451 -7.00 -17.74 -13.50
N HIS A 452 -7.69 -18.89 -13.68
CA HIS A 452 -8.18 -19.66 -12.54
C HIS A 452 -7.05 -20.14 -11.64
N SER A 453 -6.03 -20.78 -12.22
CA SER A 453 -4.86 -21.23 -11.46
C SER A 453 -4.08 -20.07 -10.87
N ALA A 454 -3.87 -19.01 -11.63
CA ALA A 454 -3.15 -17.82 -11.18
C ALA A 454 -3.87 -17.10 -10.02
N SER A 455 -5.16 -16.80 -10.19
CA SER A 455 -5.96 -16.07 -9.20
C SER A 455 -6.20 -16.90 -7.92
N ILE A 456 -6.49 -18.19 -8.06
CA ILE A 456 -6.73 -19.05 -6.89
C ILE A 456 -5.44 -19.22 -6.08
N SER A 457 -4.31 -19.54 -6.72
CA SER A 457 -3.05 -19.78 -6.02
C SER A 457 -2.52 -18.51 -5.32
N THR A 458 -2.54 -17.35 -5.98
CA THR A 458 -2.10 -16.10 -5.38
C THR A 458 -2.96 -15.70 -4.18
N ARG A 459 -4.28 -15.79 -4.31
CA ARG A 459 -5.22 -15.48 -3.22
C ARG A 459 -5.14 -16.48 -2.07
N LEU A 460 -4.94 -17.76 -2.36
CA LEU A 460 -4.81 -18.80 -1.35
C LEU A 460 -3.55 -18.58 -0.51
N VAL A 461 -2.42 -18.32 -1.13
CA VAL A 461 -1.17 -18.02 -0.42
C VAL A 461 -1.29 -16.75 0.42
N GLN A 462 -1.95 -15.72 -0.09
CA GLN A 462 -2.24 -14.49 0.66
C GLN A 462 -3.15 -14.76 1.87
N ALA A 463 -4.25 -15.49 1.67
CA ALA A 463 -5.22 -15.79 2.73
C ALA A 463 -4.63 -16.63 3.87
N LEU A 464 -3.68 -17.51 3.56
CA LEU A 464 -2.96 -18.32 4.55
C LEU A 464 -1.85 -17.53 5.27
N GLY A 465 -1.67 -16.24 4.96
CA GLY A 465 -0.64 -15.40 5.58
C GLY A 465 0.79 -15.74 5.15
N GLY A 466 0.95 -16.50 4.05
CA GLY A 466 2.26 -16.92 3.55
C GLY A 466 2.96 -15.90 2.65
N ALA A 467 2.24 -14.86 2.19
CA ALA A 467 2.77 -13.86 1.29
C ALA A 467 2.01 -12.54 1.33
N THR A 468 2.72 -11.46 0.98
CA THR A 468 2.12 -10.18 0.57
C THR A 468 1.95 -10.18 -0.94
N VAL A 469 0.77 -9.80 -1.43
CA VAL A 469 0.46 -9.74 -2.86
C VAL A 469 0.22 -8.28 -3.26
N ILE A 470 0.97 -7.80 -4.24
CA ILE A 470 0.77 -6.49 -4.89
C ILE A 470 0.17 -6.75 -6.28
N GLY A 471 -0.89 -6.04 -6.60
CA GLY A 471 -1.56 -6.19 -7.89
C GLY A 471 -2.95 -6.85 -7.79
N PRO A 472 -3.53 -7.28 -8.92
CA PRO A 472 -2.91 -7.36 -10.26
C PRO A 472 -2.55 -5.98 -10.84
N LEU A 473 -1.32 -5.84 -11.33
CA LEU A 473 -0.87 -4.69 -12.08
C LEU A 473 -1.25 -4.89 -13.55
N LEU A 474 -1.97 -3.96 -14.11
CA LEU A 474 -2.36 -4.00 -15.52
C LEU A 474 -1.23 -3.40 -16.37
N VAL A 475 -0.70 -4.16 -17.30
CA VAL A 475 0.36 -3.72 -18.23
C VAL A 475 -0.02 -4.03 -19.67
N GLY A 476 0.54 -3.32 -20.63
CA GLY A 476 0.35 -3.54 -22.06
C GLY A 476 -0.63 -2.59 -22.75
N LEU A 477 -1.19 -1.60 -22.06
CA LEU A 477 -1.94 -0.48 -22.66
C LEU A 477 -0.99 0.61 -23.17
N GLU A 478 -1.48 1.46 -24.08
CA GLU A 478 -0.73 2.63 -24.60
C GLU A 478 -0.46 3.72 -23.56
N ARG A 479 -1.28 3.76 -22.50
CA ARG A 479 -1.12 4.60 -21.30
C ARG A 479 -1.27 3.75 -20.07
N SER A 480 -0.54 4.07 -19.01
CA SER A 480 -0.60 3.29 -17.80
C SER A 480 -1.92 3.51 -17.04
N VAL A 481 -2.60 2.41 -16.79
CA VAL A 481 -3.88 2.37 -16.04
C VAL A 481 -3.79 1.30 -14.97
N GLN A 482 -4.03 1.67 -13.72
CA GLN A 482 -4.13 0.69 -12.65
C GLN A 482 -5.56 0.60 -12.13
N ILE A 483 -6.08 -0.63 -12.06
CA ILE A 483 -7.43 -0.92 -11.59
C ILE A 483 -7.30 -1.67 -10.27
N VAL A 484 -7.61 -0.98 -9.17
CA VAL A 484 -7.56 -1.58 -7.83
C VAL A 484 -8.80 -2.45 -7.57
N ARG A 485 -8.76 -3.26 -6.52
CA ARG A 485 -9.92 -4.07 -6.11
C ARG A 485 -11.01 -3.21 -5.47
N LEU A 486 -12.23 -3.72 -5.47
CA LEU A 486 -13.35 -3.10 -4.73
C LEU A 486 -12.98 -2.91 -3.26
N GLY A 487 -13.19 -1.69 -2.76
CA GLY A 487 -12.89 -1.33 -1.37
C GLY A 487 -11.39 -1.34 -1.04
N ALA A 488 -10.52 -1.08 -2.03
CA ALA A 488 -9.08 -0.98 -1.81
C ALA A 488 -8.75 0.04 -0.72
N SER A 489 -7.78 -0.29 0.11
CA SER A 489 -7.25 0.59 1.15
C SER A 489 -6.48 1.77 0.55
N VAL A 490 -6.29 2.83 1.35
CA VAL A 490 -5.48 4.00 0.97
C VAL A 490 -4.08 3.58 0.49
N SER A 491 -3.44 2.66 1.20
CA SER A 491 -2.10 2.15 0.85
C SER A 491 -2.09 1.42 -0.49
N GLU A 492 -3.10 0.59 -0.78
CA GLU A 492 -3.21 -0.10 -2.08
C GLU A 492 -3.43 0.89 -3.23
N ILE A 493 -4.22 1.95 -3.01
CA ILE A 493 -4.44 2.99 -4.03
C ILE A 493 -3.15 3.77 -4.30
N ILE A 494 -2.39 4.17 -3.25
CA ILE A 494 -1.09 4.83 -3.40
C ILE A 494 -0.11 3.92 -4.15
N THR A 495 -0.05 2.65 -3.78
CA THR A 495 0.79 1.66 -4.46
C THR A 495 0.44 1.56 -5.95
N ALA A 496 -0.84 1.47 -6.29
CA ALA A 496 -1.31 1.43 -7.68
C ALA A 496 -0.95 2.73 -8.44
N ALA A 497 -1.14 3.90 -7.81
CA ALA A 497 -0.77 5.18 -8.41
C ALA A 497 0.75 5.29 -8.65
N THR A 498 1.57 4.79 -7.73
CA THR A 498 3.03 4.76 -7.86
C THR A 498 3.45 3.85 -9.02
N PHE A 499 2.83 2.69 -9.17
CA PHE A 499 3.07 1.82 -10.33
C PHE A 499 2.59 2.45 -11.63
N ALA A 500 1.44 3.14 -11.63
CA ALA A 500 0.97 3.85 -12.82
C ALA A 500 1.97 4.91 -13.29
N ALA A 501 2.48 5.72 -12.38
CA ALA A 501 3.48 6.74 -12.66
C ALA A 501 4.83 6.14 -13.12
N TYR A 502 5.25 5.03 -12.52
CA TYR A 502 6.47 4.31 -12.88
C TYR A 502 6.39 3.69 -14.28
N GLU A 503 5.30 2.99 -14.60
CA GLU A 503 5.09 2.35 -15.89
C GLU A 503 5.00 3.39 -17.01
N GLU A 504 4.32 4.51 -16.81
CA GLU A 504 4.24 5.61 -17.78
C GLU A 504 5.61 6.26 -18.03
N GLY A 505 6.47 6.36 -16.99
CA GLY A 505 7.85 6.81 -17.17
C GLY A 505 8.64 5.89 -18.09
N ALA A 506 8.55 4.59 -17.88
CA ALA A 506 9.23 3.59 -18.70
C ALA A 506 8.70 3.51 -20.16
N LEU A 507 7.41 3.80 -20.38
CA LEU A 507 6.81 3.81 -21.73
C LEU A 507 7.26 4.99 -22.58
N VAL A 508 7.68 6.09 -21.97
CA VAL A 508 8.17 7.29 -22.68
C VAL A 508 9.63 7.13 -23.11
N GLU A 509 10.42 6.32 -22.42
CA GLU A 509 11.83 6.06 -22.72
C GLU A 509 12.03 5.01 -23.83
N GLU A 510 11.04 4.18 -24.15
CA GLU A 510 11.01 3.21 -25.28
C GLU A 510 10.48 3.86 -26.58
#